data_993a64b12dc6b815bb60530b07c61424
#
_entry.id   993a64b12dc6b815bb60530b07c61424
#
_cell.length_a   1.000
_cell.length_b   1.000
_cell.length_c   1.000
_cell.angle_alpha   90.00
_cell.angle_beta   90.00
_cell.angle_gamma   90.00
#
_symmetry.space_group_name_H-M   'P 1'
#
loop_
_entity.id
_entity.type
_entity.pdbx_description
1 polymer ?
#
loop_
_entity_poly.entity_id
_entity_poly.type
_entity_poly.pdbx_seq_one_letter_code
_entity_poly.pdbx_strand_id
1 'polypeptide(L)'
;MSNPYIGKTWVDRVSEYPTRRTLTDTTTLETQQVTVVRDEGTVTEAGDVFDASTMNNLESRINSAFGALTKEVTGTLLAGQTSLTLSDASILTTSDLDIYTDTWGVSPETVVASTGSVTLTFEALDSDLAVKVKVMN
;
A
#
# COMPACT_ATOMS: atom_id res chain seq x y z
N MET A 1 -2.26 4.74 11.87
CA MET A 1 -3.37 4.16 11.07
C MET A 1 -2.82 3.01 10.24
N SER A 2 -3.54 1.91 10.14
CA SER A 2 -3.20 0.88 9.16
C SER A 2 -3.50 1.40 7.76
N ASN A 3 -2.75 0.93 6.76
CA ASN A 3 -3.05 1.20 5.35
C ASN A 3 -4.52 0.87 5.06
N PRO A 4 -5.37 1.83 4.64
CA PRO A 4 -6.78 1.58 4.37
C PRO A 4 -7.01 0.84 3.04
N TYR A 5 -5.97 0.73 2.22
CA TYR A 5 -6.08 0.06 0.93
C TYR A 5 -5.97 -1.45 1.11
N ILE A 6 -6.95 -2.16 0.61
CA ILE A 6 -6.98 -3.63 0.55
C ILE A 6 -6.85 -4.02 -0.92
N GLY A 7 -5.65 -4.42 -1.32
CA GLY A 7 -5.38 -4.87 -2.68
C GLY A 7 -6.15 -6.15 -3.02
N LYS A 8 -6.52 -6.30 -4.28
CA LYS A 8 -7.15 -7.49 -4.83
C LYS A 8 -6.10 -8.34 -5.56
N THR A 9 -6.14 -9.65 -5.38
CA THR A 9 -5.39 -10.57 -6.23
C THR A 9 -6.22 -10.91 -7.46
N TRP A 10 -5.67 -10.62 -8.62
CA TRP A 10 -6.29 -10.91 -9.92
C TRP A 10 -5.79 -12.25 -10.42
N VAL A 11 -6.68 -12.97 -11.09
CA VAL A 11 -6.40 -14.28 -11.68
C VAL A 11 -6.90 -14.27 -13.12
N ASP A 12 -6.10 -14.79 -14.03
CA ASP A 12 -6.51 -14.93 -15.41
C ASP A 12 -7.57 -16.02 -15.53
N ARG A 13 -8.49 -15.83 -16.45
CA ARG A 13 -9.46 -16.85 -16.80
C ARG A 13 -8.75 -18.00 -17.50
N VAL A 14 -8.81 -19.17 -16.93
CA VAL A 14 -8.34 -20.43 -17.57
C VAL A 14 -9.53 -21.08 -18.27
N SER A 15 -9.36 -21.43 -19.53
CA SER A 15 -10.35 -22.15 -20.34
C SER A 15 -9.64 -23.18 -21.20
N GLU A 16 -10.18 -24.39 -21.23
CA GLU A 16 -9.65 -25.47 -22.09
C GLU A 16 -9.69 -25.08 -23.58
N TYR A 17 -10.74 -24.36 -23.97
CA TYR A 17 -10.95 -23.94 -25.37
C TYR A 17 -11.31 -22.44 -25.44
N PRO A 18 -10.32 -21.53 -25.25
CA PRO A 18 -10.60 -20.09 -25.08
C PRO A 18 -11.24 -19.42 -26.31
N THR A 19 -10.93 -19.94 -27.49
CA THR A 19 -11.44 -19.41 -28.79
C THR A 19 -12.60 -20.18 -29.37
N ARG A 20 -12.97 -21.32 -28.77
CA ARG A 20 -14.09 -22.13 -29.27
C ARG A 20 -15.42 -21.50 -28.95
N ARG A 21 -16.32 -21.50 -29.93
CA ARG A 21 -17.71 -21.03 -29.83
C ARG A 21 -18.62 -22.11 -30.39
N THR A 22 -19.86 -22.17 -29.89
CA THR A 22 -20.91 -22.97 -30.45
C THR A 22 -21.87 -22.07 -31.21
N LEU A 23 -22.05 -22.32 -32.49
CA LEU A 23 -23.07 -21.67 -33.31
C LEU A 23 -24.28 -22.61 -33.34
N THR A 24 -25.48 -22.05 -33.11
CA THR A 24 -26.74 -22.75 -33.18
C THR A 24 -27.56 -22.15 -34.32
N ASP A 25 -27.96 -22.97 -35.26
CA ASP A 25 -28.97 -22.55 -36.25
C ASP A 25 -30.31 -22.39 -35.55
N THR A 26 -30.88 -21.20 -35.61
CA THR A 26 -32.13 -20.89 -34.91
C THR A 26 -33.36 -21.53 -35.55
N THR A 27 -33.24 -22.05 -36.77
CA THR A 27 -34.34 -22.71 -37.53
C THR A 27 -34.28 -24.21 -37.33
N THR A 28 -33.12 -24.82 -37.52
CA THR A 28 -32.92 -26.28 -37.41
C THR A 28 -32.54 -26.77 -36.03
N LEU A 29 -32.10 -25.85 -35.15
CA LEU A 29 -31.52 -26.12 -33.83
C LEU A 29 -30.26 -26.96 -33.88
N GLU A 30 -29.65 -27.15 -35.03
CA GLU A 30 -28.37 -27.82 -35.18
C GLU A 30 -27.26 -26.96 -34.60
N THR A 31 -26.29 -27.61 -33.98
CA THR A 31 -25.14 -26.93 -33.34
C THR A 31 -23.84 -27.32 -34.03
N GLN A 32 -22.98 -26.33 -34.25
CA GLN A 32 -21.64 -26.49 -34.78
C GLN A 32 -20.61 -25.82 -33.83
N GLN A 33 -19.55 -26.51 -33.54
CA GLN A 33 -18.42 -25.93 -32.84
C GLN A 33 -17.45 -25.30 -33.82
N VAL A 34 -17.13 -24.02 -33.60
CA VAL A 34 -16.19 -23.26 -34.45
C VAL A 34 -15.10 -22.65 -33.59
N THR A 35 -13.91 -22.51 -34.15
CA THR A 35 -12.84 -21.72 -33.57
C THR A 35 -12.88 -20.33 -34.18
N VAL A 36 -13.02 -19.31 -33.32
CA VAL A 36 -13.00 -17.90 -33.73
C VAL A 36 -11.63 -17.34 -33.41
N VAL A 37 -10.88 -16.98 -34.44
CA VAL A 37 -9.58 -16.35 -34.32
C VAL A 37 -9.73 -14.90 -34.79
N ARG A 38 -9.09 -13.97 -34.06
CA ARG A 38 -9.04 -12.57 -34.48
C ARG A 38 -8.11 -12.46 -35.67
N ASP A 39 -8.61 -11.91 -36.77
CA ASP A 39 -7.81 -11.58 -37.95
C ASP A 39 -7.54 -10.07 -37.93
N GLU A 40 -6.36 -9.71 -37.48
CA GLU A 40 -5.95 -8.30 -37.30
C GLU A 40 -5.20 -7.75 -38.52
N GLY A 41 -4.88 -8.62 -39.49
CA GLY A 41 -3.98 -8.25 -40.57
C GLY A 41 -2.55 -8.01 -40.06
N THR A 42 -1.85 -7.01 -40.62
CA THR A 42 -0.48 -6.68 -40.19
C THR A 42 -0.52 -5.79 -38.96
N VAL A 43 -0.05 -6.32 -37.83
CA VAL A 43 0.12 -5.55 -36.60
C VAL A 43 1.51 -4.92 -36.63
N THR A 44 1.59 -3.60 -36.68
CA THR A 44 2.85 -2.84 -36.70
C THR A 44 3.37 -2.56 -35.31
N GLU A 45 2.49 -2.51 -34.30
CA GLU A 45 2.83 -2.33 -32.90
C GLU A 45 1.83 -3.16 -32.06
N ALA A 46 2.35 -4.08 -31.26
CA ALA A 46 1.52 -4.84 -30.33
C ALA A 46 1.15 -3.98 -29.13
N GLY A 47 -0.11 -3.99 -28.76
CA GLY A 47 -0.56 -3.36 -27.51
C GLY A 47 -0.02 -4.07 -26.27
N ASP A 48 0.00 -3.37 -25.15
CA ASP A 48 0.38 -3.97 -23.86
C ASP A 48 -0.59 -5.06 -23.43
N VAL A 49 -0.06 -6.06 -22.76
CA VAL A 49 -0.87 -7.17 -22.23
C VAL A 49 -1.64 -6.69 -21.00
N PHE A 50 -2.95 -6.87 -21.02
CA PHE A 50 -3.82 -6.66 -19.87
C PHE A 50 -4.19 -8.02 -19.26
N ASP A 51 -3.39 -8.48 -18.34
CA ASP A 51 -3.51 -9.79 -17.69
C ASP A 51 -3.44 -9.66 -16.15
N ALA A 52 -3.58 -10.79 -15.45
CA ALA A 52 -3.52 -10.83 -14.01
C ALA A 52 -2.16 -10.37 -13.47
N SER A 53 -1.06 -10.65 -14.16
CA SER A 53 0.29 -10.25 -13.76
C SER A 53 0.43 -8.72 -13.75
N THR A 54 -0.02 -8.06 -14.81
CA THR A 54 -0.02 -6.60 -14.95
C THR A 54 -0.89 -5.96 -13.87
N MET A 55 -2.09 -6.51 -13.63
CA MET A 55 -2.99 -6.00 -12.59
C MET A 55 -2.43 -6.21 -11.18
N ASN A 56 -1.84 -7.35 -10.89
CA ASN A 56 -1.22 -7.61 -9.58
C ASN A 56 0.00 -6.71 -9.34
N ASN A 57 0.77 -6.38 -10.38
CA ASN A 57 1.85 -5.39 -10.28
C ASN A 57 1.31 -4.01 -9.94
N LEU A 58 0.24 -3.56 -10.60
CA LEU A 58 -0.42 -2.29 -10.32
C LEU A 58 -0.94 -2.25 -8.87
N GLU A 59 -1.62 -3.30 -8.41
CA GLU A 59 -2.11 -3.43 -7.04
C GLU A 59 -0.96 -3.34 -6.01
N SER A 60 0.16 -4.02 -6.28
CA SER A 60 1.34 -3.97 -5.42
C SER A 60 1.93 -2.57 -5.33
N ARG A 61 2.02 -1.85 -6.45
CA ARG A 61 2.53 -0.47 -6.50
C ARG A 61 1.61 0.50 -5.75
N ILE A 62 0.29 0.36 -5.92
CA ILE A 62 -0.70 1.16 -5.19
C ILE A 62 -0.59 0.89 -3.69
N ASN A 63 -0.56 -0.39 -3.28
CA ASN A 63 -0.43 -0.76 -1.88
C ASN A 63 0.87 -0.21 -1.25
N SER A 64 1.98 -0.27 -1.98
CA SER A 64 3.27 0.28 -1.55
C SER A 64 3.21 1.80 -1.40
N ALA A 65 2.57 2.50 -2.36
CA ALA A 65 2.41 3.95 -2.30
C ALA A 65 1.57 4.38 -1.09
N PHE A 66 0.44 3.69 -0.82
CA PHE A 66 -0.37 3.98 0.36
C PHE A 66 0.36 3.65 1.68
N GLY A 67 1.16 2.58 1.69
CA GLY A 67 2.00 2.23 2.85
C GLY A 67 3.11 3.24 3.12
N ALA A 68 3.62 3.90 2.08
CA ALA A 68 4.64 4.95 2.19
C ALA A 68 4.07 6.29 2.67
N LEU A 69 2.78 6.58 2.41
CA LEU A 69 2.14 7.84 2.79
C LEU A 69 1.97 8.02 4.31
N THR A 70 1.89 6.93 5.05
CA THR A 70 1.72 7.00 6.51
C THR A 70 2.45 5.86 7.19
N LYS A 71 3.43 6.17 8.01
CA LYS A 71 4.18 5.22 8.83
C LYS A 71 3.95 5.52 10.30
N GLU A 72 3.77 4.50 11.14
CA GLU A 72 3.74 4.66 12.59
C GLU A 72 5.05 4.14 13.18
N VAL A 73 5.69 4.97 14.00
CA VAL A 73 6.90 4.64 14.75
C VAL A 73 6.59 4.78 16.23
N THR A 74 6.90 3.78 17.02
CA THR A 74 6.56 3.76 18.45
C THR A 74 7.80 3.61 19.31
N GLY A 75 7.75 4.13 20.52
CA GLY A 75 8.77 3.95 21.54
C GLY A 75 8.25 4.32 22.92
N THR A 76 9.07 4.09 23.93
CA THR A 76 8.73 4.42 25.32
C THR A 76 9.79 5.35 25.89
N LEU A 77 9.36 6.49 26.40
CA LEU A 77 10.18 7.36 27.25
C LEU A 77 10.12 6.77 28.67
N LEU A 78 11.25 6.38 29.21
CA LEU A 78 11.32 5.82 30.56
C LEU A 78 11.18 6.93 31.63
N ALA A 79 10.64 6.58 32.77
CA ALA A 79 10.52 7.48 33.92
C ALA A 79 11.84 8.20 34.23
N GLY A 80 11.78 9.48 34.46
CA GLY A 80 12.93 10.36 34.70
C GLY A 80 13.77 10.72 33.48
N GLN A 81 13.49 10.16 32.30
CA GLN A 81 14.12 10.58 31.05
C GLN A 81 13.39 11.80 30.46
N THR A 82 14.14 12.65 29.77
CA THR A 82 13.58 13.85 29.12
C THR A 82 13.69 13.81 27.59
N SER A 83 14.34 12.81 27.03
CA SER A 83 14.53 12.71 25.58
C SER A 83 14.27 11.30 25.07
N LEU A 84 13.52 11.20 23.98
CA LEU A 84 13.24 9.98 23.25
C LEU A 84 13.61 10.17 21.78
N THR A 85 14.49 9.31 21.27
CA THR A 85 14.82 9.26 19.84
C THR A 85 14.19 8.04 19.21
N LEU A 86 13.36 8.23 18.21
CA LEU A 86 12.75 7.19 17.39
C LEU A 86 13.43 7.16 16.03
N SER A 87 13.80 5.97 15.55
CA SER A 87 14.52 5.79 14.28
C SER A 87 13.68 4.99 13.29
N ASP A 88 13.49 5.53 12.10
CA ASP A 88 12.87 4.85 10.95
C ASP A 88 13.29 5.57 9.66
N ALA A 89 13.63 4.81 8.63
CA ALA A 89 14.10 5.36 7.35
C ALA A 89 13.06 6.22 6.61
N SER A 90 11.78 6.11 6.99
CA SER A 90 10.71 6.96 6.44
C SER A 90 10.71 8.39 7.00
N ILE A 91 11.42 8.67 8.10
CA ILE A 91 11.49 9.99 8.69
C ILE A 91 12.44 10.86 7.87
N LEU A 92 11.93 11.97 7.36
CA LEU A 92 12.69 13.00 6.65
C LEU A 92 12.62 14.32 7.41
N THR A 93 13.54 15.22 7.13
CA THR A 93 13.53 16.58 7.71
C THR A 93 12.29 17.39 7.29
N THR A 94 11.61 16.95 6.23
CA THR A 94 10.39 17.57 5.66
C THR A 94 9.12 16.80 5.98
N SER A 95 9.20 15.70 6.73
CA SER A 95 8.03 14.91 7.10
C SER A 95 7.10 15.70 8.03
N ASP A 96 5.80 15.61 7.80
CA ASP A 96 4.81 16.02 8.79
C ASP A 96 4.67 14.91 9.85
N LEU A 97 4.71 15.31 11.12
CA LEU A 97 4.73 14.38 12.24
C LEU A 97 3.55 14.64 13.18
N ASP A 98 2.66 13.66 13.32
CA ASP A 98 1.64 13.66 14.38
C ASP A 98 2.14 12.80 15.56
N ILE A 99 2.13 13.39 16.76
CA ILE A 99 2.66 12.75 17.96
C ILE A 99 1.50 12.43 18.90
N TYR A 100 1.45 11.18 19.34
CA TYR A 100 0.45 10.68 20.28
C TYR A 100 1.16 10.10 21.51
N THR A 101 0.64 10.43 22.67
CA THR A 101 1.08 9.88 23.96
C THR A 101 -0.07 9.13 24.60
N ASP A 102 0.20 8.11 25.40
CA ASP A 102 -0.82 7.34 26.14
C ASP A 102 -1.32 8.06 27.39
N THR A 103 -0.66 9.14 27.78
CA THR A 103 -1.03 9.97 28.94
C THR A 103 -1.63 11.30 28.46
N TRP A 104 -2.86 11.56 28.88
CA TRP A 104 -3.59 12.78 28.51
C TRP A 104 -2.90 14.05 29.05
N GLY A 105 -2.77 15.05 28.17
CA GLY A 105 -2.16 16.34 28.52
C GLY A 105 -0.63 16.36 28.49
N VAL A 106 0.02 15.24 28.20
CA VAL A 106 1.48 15.19 28.00
C VAL A 106 1.78 15.32 26.52
N SER A 107 2.62 16.30 26.18
CA SER A 107 3.11 16.54 24.81
C SER A 107 4.61 16.87 24.85
N PRO A 108 5.34 16.63 23.77
CA PRO A 108 6.74 17.04 23.71
C PRO A 108 6.87 18.55 23.71
N GLU A 109 7.88 19.06 24.40
CA GLU A 109 8.28 20.46 24.37
C GLU A 109 8.97 20.83 23.05
N THR A 110 9.78 19.90 22.53
CA THR A 110 10.44 20.06 21.25
C THR A 110 10.40 18.80 20.41
N VAL A 111 10.33 18.99 19.10
CA VAL A 111 10.34 17.93 18.09
C VAL A 111 11.40 18.27 17.06
N VAL A 112 12.41 17.41 16.91
CA VAL A 112 13.48 17.61 15.93
C VAL A 112 13.54 16.41 15.01
N ALA A 113 13.10 16.61 13.76
CA ALA A 113 13.21 15.61 12.70
C ALA A 113 14.57 15.71 12.01
N SER A 114 15.19 14.57 11.79
CA SER A 114 16.39 14.37 10.99
C SER A 114 16.17 13.21 10.03
N THR A 115 16.98 13.10 8.99
CA THR A 115 16.87 11.94 8.09
C THR A 115 17.09 10.64 8.85
N GLY A 116 16.07 9.80 8.89
CA GLY A 116 16.09 8.51 9.57
C GLY A 116 15.78 8.52 11.08
N SER A 117 15.45 9.69 11.67
CA SER A 117 15.10 9.75 13.08
C SER A 117 14.32 11.00 13.48
N VAL A 118 13.58 10.91 14.57
CA VAL A 118 12.98 12.06 15.27
C VAL A 118 13.37 12.01 16.74
N THR A 119 13.79 13.16 17.27
CA THR A 119 14.07 13.33 18.70
C THR A 119 12.99 14.20 19.32
N LEU A 120 12.36 13.68 20.36
CA LEU A 120 11.30 14.32 21.13
C LEU A 120 11.85 14.67 22.52
N THR A 121 11.64 15.88 22.98
CA THR A 121 12.03 16.30 24.34
C THR A 121 10.77 16.55 25.15
N PHE A 122 10.73 16.05 26.38
CA PHE A 122 9.63 16.15 27.32
C PHE A 122 10.12 16.70 28.68
N GLU A 123 9.21 17.15 29.49
CA GLU A 123 9.48 17.28 30.94
C GLU A 123 9.73 15.89 31.54
N ALA A 124 10.52 15.81 32.62
CA ALA A 124 10.75 14.57 33.31
C ALA A 124 9.44 14.06 33.95
N LEU A 125 9.08 12.80 33.66
CA LEU A 125 7.86 12.17 34.17
C LEU A 125 8.20 11.14 35.25
N ASP A 126 7.30 10.92 36.18
CA ASP A 126 7.43 9.92 37.25
C ASP A 126 7.12 8.50 36.81
N SER A 127 6.61 8.32 35.58
CA SER A 127 6.23 7.03 35.01
C SER A 127 6.63 6.97 33.53
N ASP A 128 6.74 5.75 33.00
CA ASP A 128 6.99 5.50 31.60
C ASP A 128 5.87 6.08 30.74
N LEU A 129 6.23 6.66 29.59
CA LEU A 129 5.30 7.22 28.62
C LEU A 129 5.42 6.49 27.29
N ALA A 130 4.35 5.85 26.84
CA ALA A 130 4.32 5.30 25.49
C ALA A 130 4.05 6.41 24.47
N VAL A 131 4.92 6.49 23.47
CA VAL A 131 4.86 7.52 22.42
C VAL A 131 4.72 6.84 21.07
N LYS A 132 3.79 7.37 20.27
CA LYS A 132 3.58 6.99 18.88
C LYS A 132 3.74 8.24 18.01
N VAL A 133 4.57 8.12 16.98
CA VAL A 133 4.75 9.14 15.95
C VAL A 133 4.21 8.60 14.64
N LYS A 134 3.27 9.33 14.05
CA LYS A 134 2.78 9.08 12.70
C LYS A 134 3.55 9.98 11.75
N VAL A 135 4.27 9.37 10.84
CA VAL A 135 5.07 10.05 9.80
C VAL A 135 4.23 10.15 8.53
N MET A 136 4.11 11.32 7.97
CA MET A 136 3.43 11.60 6.70
C MET A 136 4.43 12.26 5.75
N ASN A 137 4.58 11.70 4.54
CA ASN A 137 5.49 12.19 3.49
C ASN A 137 4.73 12.50 2.21
#